data_7372ae064c49ce2fb34263989404b7af
#
_entry.id   7372ae064c49ce2fb34263989404b7af
#
_cell.length_a   1.000
_cell.length_b   1.000
_cell.length_c   1.000
_cell.angle_alpha   90.00
_cell.angle_beta   90.00
_cell.angle_gamma   90.00
#
_symmetry.space_group_name_H-M   'P 1'
#
loop_
_entity.id
_entity.type
_entity.pdbx_description
1 polymer ?
#
loop_
_entity_poly.entity_id
_entity_poly.type
_entity_poly.pdbx_seq_one_letter_code
_entity_poly.pdbx_strand_id
1 'polypeptide(L)'
;MRLRVAIAADHGGFDLKQTLVGRLRDSVDLVDMGAREFDANDDYPDYVASVAAAVADGEVDRGIVICGSGVGACVAANKVRGVRASVCHDTYSAHQGVEHDDLNVLCLGARVVGVEVATELTIAFLMARFTGEERHRRRLAKVLAMEQQTGSAEPEETEDVEDAECPASDALGIPAECETDEADDEEDDDE
;
A
#
# COMPACT_ATOMS: atom_id res chain seq x y z
N MET A 1 -16.06 1.70 -20.55
CA MET A 1 -15.29 0.57 -19.99
C MET A 1 -15.15 0.85 -18.51
N ARG A 2 -15.41 -0.11 -17.63
CA ARG A 2 -15.20 0.07 -16.18
C ARG A 2 -13.70 -0.01 -15.91
N LEU A 3 -13.22 0.77 -14.94
CA LEU A 3 -11.82 0.72 -14.48
C LEU A 3 -11.58 -0.64 -13.82
N ARG A 4 -10.50 -1.33 -14.20
CA ARG A 4 -10.09 -2.59 -13.59
C ARG A 4 -9.09 -2.31 -12.48
N VAL A 5 -9.39 -2.76 -11.27
CA VAL A 5 -8.66 -2.37 -10.05
C VAL A 5 -8.29 -3.62 -9.26
N ALA A 6 -7.01 -3.78 -8.95
CA ALA A 6 -6.54 -4.78 -8.01
C ALA A 6 -6.57 -4.22 -6.58
N ILE A 7 -6.94 -5.05 -5.61
CA ILE A 7 -6.87 -4.70 -4.19
C ILE A 7 -6.27 -5.86 -3.40
N ALA A 8 -5.38 -5.53 -2.44
CA ALA A 8 -4.83 -6.51 -1.51
C ALA A 8 -4.49 -5.88 -0.16
N ALA A 9 -4.38 -6.70 0.86
CA ALA A 9 -3.91 -6.31 2.19
C ALA A 9 -3.24 -7.49 2.89
N ASP A 10 -2.35 -7.17 3.85
CA ASP A 10 -1.91 -8.07 4.91
C ASP A 10 -2.93 -8.11 6.07
N HIS A 11 -2.59 -8.83 7.14
CA HIS A 11 -3.41 -8.89 8.36
C HIS A 11 -3.74 -7.51 8.91
N GLY A 12 -2.78 -6.57 8.89
CA GLY A 12 -2.95 -5.21 9.41
C GLY A 12 -3.95 -4.36 8.63
N GLY A 13 -4.26 -4.73 7.38
CA GLY A 13 -5.21 -4.07 6.49
C GLY A 13 -6.46 -4.89 6.15
N PHE A 14 -6.56 -6.12 6.65
CA PHE A 14 -7.56 -7.10 6.23
C PHE A 14 -9.01 -6.60 6.31
N ASP A 15 -9.45 -6.13 7.47
CA ASP A 15 -10.83 -5.68 7.70
C ASP A 15 -11.20 -4.46 6.85
N LEU A 16 -10.27 -3.52 6.73
CA LEU A 16 -10.46 -2.34 5.87
C LEU A 16 -10.59 -2.76 4.40
N LYS A 17 -9.74 -3.70 3.94
CA LYS A 17 -9.83 -4.26 2.59
C LYS A 17 -11.20 -4.90 2.34
N GLN A 18 -11.67 -5.76 3.23
CA GLN A 18 -12.98 -6.42 3.08
C GLN A 18 -14.11 -5.40 2.97
N THR A 19 -14.06 -4.35 3.77
CA THR A 19 -15.05 -3.26 3.70
C THR A 19 -15.00 -2.52 2.36
N LEU A 20 -13.80 -2.16 1.88
CA LEU A 20 -13.63 -1.49 0.59
C LEU A 20 -14.04 -2.39 -0.58
N VAL A 21 -13.74 -3.68 -0.56
CA VAL A 21 -14.24 -4.67 -1.55
C VAL A 21 -15.75 -4.63 -1.62
N GLY A 22 -16.44 -4.65 -0.47
CA GLY A 22 -17.91 -4.56 -0.42
C GLY A 22 -18.46 -3.27 -1.03
N ARG A 23 -17.78 -2.14 -0.86
CA ARG A 23 -18.20 -0.81 -1.36
C ARG A 23 -17.89 -0.58 -2.84
N LEU A 24 -16.82 -1.17 -3.36
CA LEU A 24 -16.29 -0.88 -4.70
C LEU A 24 -16.77 -1.84 -5.79
N ARG A 25 -17.14 -3.07 -5.45
CA ARG A 25 -17.46 -4.16 -6.40
C ARG A 25 -18.50 -3.81 -7.47
N ASP A 26 -19.43 -2.91 -7.17
CA ASP A 26 -20.46 -2.50 -8.10
C ASP A 26 -20.03 -1.30 -8.99
N SER A 27 -18.97 -0.61 -8.61
CA SER A 27 -18.47 0.62 -9.25
C SER A 27 -17.34 0.38 -10.24
N VAL A 28 -16.47 -0.61 -9.96
CA VAL A 28 -15.28 -0.95 -10.75
C VAL A 28 -15.27 -2.45 -11.08
N ASP A 29 -14.39 -2.87 -11.99
CA ASP A 29 -14.03 -4.27 -12.19
C ASP A 29 -12.94 -4.63 -11.18
N LEU A 30 -13.37 -5.11 -9.99
CA LEU A 30 -12.49 -5.30 -8.84
C LEU A 30 -11.90 -6.71 -8.81
N VAL A 31 -10.57 -6.80 -8.72
CA VAL A 31 -9.79 -8.04 -8.57
C VAL A 31 -9.22 -8.08 -7.15
N ASP A 32 -9.78 -8.91 -6.28
CA ASP A 32 -9.24 -9.16 -4.93
C ASP A 32 -8.06 -10.16 -5.03
N MET A 33 -6.84 -9.67 -4.74
CA MET A 33 -5.60 -10.42 -4.81
C MET A 33 -5.12 -10.96 -3.44
N GLY A 34 -5.90 -10.77 -2.37
CA GLY A 34 -5.61 -11.32 -1.04
C GLY A 34 -5.46 -10.22 0.03
N ALA A 35 -5.24 -10.53 1.30
CA ALA A 35 -5.46 -11.86 1.88
C ALA A 35 -6.94 -12.25 1.81
N ARG A 36 -7.23 -13.52 1.59
CA ARG A 36 -8.63 -14.03 1.55
C ARG A 36 -9.14 -14.45 2.93
N GLU A 37 -8.21 -14.84 3.77
CA GLU A 37 -8.43 -15.22 5.17
C GLU A 37 -7.44 -14.42 6.03
N PHE A 38 -7.79 -14.17 7.28
CA PHE A 38 -6.92 -13.48 8.22
C PHE A 38 -5.81 -14.43 8.69
N ASP A 39 -4.56 -13.99 8.55
CA ASP A 39 -3.38 -14.67 9.10
C ASP A 39 -2.49 -13.63 9.77
N ALA A 40 -2.38 -13.67 11.09
CA ALA A 40 -1.61 -12.69 11.87
C ALA A 40 -0.09 -12.73 11.57
N ASN A 41 0.39 -13.78 10.90
CA ASN A 41 1.80 -13.98 10.57
C ASN A 41 2.10 -13.71 9.09
N ASP A 42 1.13 -13.20 8.31
CA ASP A 42 1.37 -12.89 6.91
C ASP A 42 2.24 -11.64 6.73
N ASP A 43 2.94 -11.58 5.60
CA ASP A 43 3.83 -10.48 5.26
C ASP A 43 3.25 -9.60 4.14
N TYR A 44 3.15 -8.30 4.37
CA TYR A 44 2.64 -7.34 3.39
C TYR A 44 3.34 -7.38 2.02
N PRO A 45 4.66 -7.65 1.89
CA PRO A 45 5.33 -7.63 0.59
C PRO A 45 4.75 -8.65 -0.40
N ASP A 46 4.29 -9.82 0.07
CA ASP A 46 3.76 -10.88 -0.78
C ASP A 46 2.49 -10.43 -1.51
N TYR A 47 1.61 -9.76 -0.80
CA TYR A 47 0.37 -9.21 -1.37
C TYR A 47 0.62 -8.01 -2.26
N VAL A 48 1.53 -7.13 -1.82
CA VAL A 48 1.89 -5.92 -2.56
C VAL A 48 2.54 -6.27 -3.89
N ALA A 49 3.44 -7.27 -3.92
CA ALA A 49 4.11 -7.72 -5.13
C ALA A 49 3.12 -8.17 -6.20
N SER A 50 2.06 -8.89 -5.81
CA SER A 50 1.01 -9.36 -6.72
C SER A 50 0.25 -8.20 -7.36
N VAL A 51 -0.17 -7.20 -6.58
CA VAL A 51 -0.86 -6.01 -7.08
C VAL A 51 0.06 -5.17 -7.96
N ALA A 52 1.29 -4.95 -7.52
CA ALA A 52 2.28 -4.15 -8.24
C ALA A 52 2.63 -4.75 -9.61
N ALA A 53 2.81 -6.09 -9.67
CA ALA A 53 3.03 -6.80 -10.92
C ALA A 53 1.84 -6.65 -11.88
N ALA A 54 0.61 -6.86 -11.40
CA ALA A 54 -0.60 -6.74 -12.22
C ALA A 54 -0.78 -5.32 -12.79
N VAL A 55 -0.39 -4.27 -12.04
CA VAL A 55 -0.39 -2.88 -12.53
C VAL A 55 0.71 -2.67 -13.55
N ALA A 56 1.93 -3.16 -13.31
CA ALA A 56 3.07 -3.01 -14.19
C ALA A 56 2.86 -3.71 -15.54
N ASP A 57 2.25 -4.89 -15.54
CA ASP A 57 1.95 -5.70 -16.72
C ASP A 57 0.70 -5.19 -17.48
N GLY A 58 -0.01 -4.21 -16.94
CA GLY A 58 -1.23 -3.66 -17.53
C GLY A 58 -2.44 -4.62 -17.46
N GLU A 59 -2.39 -5.60 -16.59
CA GLU A 59 -3.53 -6.50 -16.33
C GLU A 59 -4.67 -5.78 -15.61
N VAL A 60 -4.32 -4.78 -14.81
CA VAL A 60 -5.25 -3.85 -14.16
C VAL A 60 -4.82 -2.40 -14.40
N ASP A 61 -5.79 -1.48 -14.38
CA ASP A 61 -5.51 -0.05 -14.57
C ASP A 61 -4.90 0.59 -13.32
N ARG A 62 -5.26 0.10 -12.12
CA ARG A 62 -4.83 0.65 -10.82
C ARG A 62 -4.78 -0.40 -9.73
N GLY A 63 -3.94 -0.13 -8.72
CA GLY A 63 -3.82 -0.95 -7.52
C GLY A 63 -4.21 -0.19 -6.24
N ILE A 64 -4.72 -0.92 -5.26
CA ILE A 64 -4.94 -0.47 -3.89
C ILE A 64 -4.28 -1.49 -2.97
N VAL A 65 -3.37 -1.04 -2.11
CA VAL A 65 -2.71 -1.91 -1.14
C VAL A 65 -2.85 -1.32 0.26
N ILE A 66 -3.15 -2.18 1.22
CA ILE A 66 -3.49 -1.77 2.58
C ILE A 66 -2.65 -2.58 3.56
N CYS A 67 -1.99 -1.91 4.49
CA CYS A 67 -1.34 -2.55 5.64
C CYS A 67 -1.59 -1.71 6.90
N GLY A 68 -0.89 -1.95 7.99
CA GLY A 68 -1.08 -1.18 9.22
C GLY A 68 -0.93 0.33 9.04
N SER A 69 0.18 0.80 8.46
CA SER A 69 0.48 2.23 8.23
C SER A 69 0.41 2.68 6.76
N GLY A 70 0.40 1.74 5.81
CA GLY A 70 0.54 2.02 4.38
C GLY A 70 1.98 2.24 3.91
N VAL A 71 2.92 2.50 4.84
CA VAL A 71 4.31 2.87 4.51
C VAL A 71 5.07 1.70 3.91
N GLY A 72 5.08 0.54 4.57
CA GLY A 72 5.74 -0.66 4.06
C GLY A 72 5.20 -1.08 2.70
N ALA A 73 3.88 -1.07 2.54
CA ALA A 73 3.22 -1.35 1.27
C ALA A 73 3.66 -0.39 0.15
N CYS A 74 3.79 0.91 0.45
CA CYS A 74 4.28 1.90 -0.49
C CYS A 74 5.74 1.66 -0.89
N VAL A 75 6.62 1.35 0.08
CA VAL A 75 8.02 1.03 -0.17
C VAL A 75 8.14 -0.18 -1.09
N ALA A 76 7.42 -1.27 -0.78
CA ALA A 76 7.45 -2.50 -1.58
C ALA A 76 6.90 -2.28 -3.00
N ALA A 77 5.75 -1.62 -3.15
CA ALA A 77 5.14 -1.37 -4.45
C ALA A 77 6.08 -0.59 -5.39
N ASN A 78 6.79 0.41 -4.87
CA ASN A 78 7.73 1.22 -5.66
C ASN A 78 9.04 0.49 -6.02
N LYS A 79 9.24 -0.76 -5.59
CA LYS A 79 10.33 -1.62 -6.09
C LYS A 79 10.01 -2.25 -7.44
N VAL A 80 8.74 -2.26 -7.84
CA VAL A 80 8.32 -2.81 -9.12
C VAL A 80 8.35 -1.70 -10.18
N ARG A 81 9.10 -1.94 -11.26
CA ARG A 81 9.25 -0.98 -12.35
C ARG A 81 7.90 -0.65 -12.98
N GLY A 82 7.65 0.64 -13.25
CA GLY A 82 6.40 1.12 -13.82
C GLY A 82 5.30 1.38 -12.77
N VAL A 83 5.54 1.02 -11.50
CA VAL A 83 4.65 1.35 -10.39
C VAL A 83 5.02 2.71 -9.81
N ARG A 84 4.02 3.52 -9.59
CA ARG A 84 4.10 4.81 -8.88
C ARG A 84 3.09 4.74 -7.74
N ALA A 85 3.58 4.34 -6.57
CA ALA A 85 2.79 4.17 -5.37
C ALA A 85 2.98 5.34 -4.41
N SER A 86 1.91 5.75 -3.74
CA SER A 86 1.98 6.73 -2.65
C SER A 86 1.05 6.36 -1.51
N VAL A 87 1.49 6.64 -0.30
CA VAL A 87 0.61 6.69 0.87
C VAL A 87 -0.16 8.00 0.82
N CYS A 88 -1.48 7.92 0.82
CA CYS A 88 -2.34 9.11 0.86
C CYS A 88 -3.32 8.98 2.02
N HIS A 89 -3.32 9.99 2.90
CA HIS A 89 -4.23 10.08 4.04
C HIS A 89 -5.17 11.30 3.95
N ASP A 90 -5.16 11.99 2.80
CA ASP A 90 -6.03 13.09 2.45
C ASP A 90 -6.45 12.99 0.97
N THR A 91 -7.64 13.51 0.67
CA THR A 91 -8.24 13.41 -0.68
C THR A 91 -7.52 14.26 -1.71
N TYR A 92 -6.89 15.36 -1.30
CA TYR A 92 -6.10 16.19 -2.21
C TYR A 92 -4.91 15.40 -2.76
N SER A 93 -4.09 14.80 -1.87
CA SER A 93 -2.93 13.99 -2.29
C SER A 93 -3.35 12.80 -3.14
N ALA A 94 -4.48 12.15 -2.81
CA ALA A 94 -4.97 10.99 -3.53
C ALA A 94 -5.34 11.31 -4.99
N HIS A 95 -6.06 12.41 -5.25
CA HIS A 95 -6.40 12.78 -6.63
C HIS A 95 -5.25 13.51 -7.35
N GLN A 96 -4.55 14.43 -6.66
CA GLN A 96 -3.48 15.21 -7.24
C GLN A 96 -2.30 14.32 -7.67
N GLY A 97 -1.97 13.29 -6.89
CA GLY A 97 -0.93 12.32 -7.27
C GLY A 97 -1.23 11.63 -8.61
N VAL A 98 -2.49 11.31 -8.88
CA VAL A 98 -2.88 10.81 -10.22
C VAL A 98 -2.80 11.90 -11.27
N GLU A 99 -3.33 13.08 -11.02
CA GLU A 99 -3.41 14.17 -12.00
C GLU A 99 -2.04 14.66 -12.46
N HIS A 100 -1.08 14.72 -11.55
CA HIS A 100 0.23 15.32 -11.79
C HIS A 100 1.35 14.30 -12.04
N ASP A 101 1.31 13.15 -11.33
CA ASP A 101 2.40 12.19 -11.29
C ASP A 101 2.00 10.81 -11.84
N ASP A 102 0.76 10.71 -12.36
CA ASP A 102 0.20 9.46 -12.90
C ASP A 102 0.31 8.31 -11.89
N LEU A 103 -0.03 8.61 -10.62
CA LEU A 103 -0.07 7.62 -9.54
C LEU A 103 -0.98 6.46 -9.93
N ASN A 104 -0.46 5.23 -9.87
CA ASN A 104 -1.20 4.03 -10.27
C ASN A 104 -1.44 3.02 -9.14
N VAL A 105 -0.80 3.21 -7.97
CA VAL A 105 -1.05 2.42 -6.76
C VAL A 105 -1.28 3.33 -5.55
N LEU A 106 -2.45 3.19 -4.92
CA LEU A 106 -2.79 3.86 -3.67
C LEU A 106 -2.44 2.96 -2.49
N CYS A 107 -1.68 3.47 -1.52
CA CYS A 107 -1.35 2.77 -0.28
C CYS A 107 -2.11 3.40 0.88
N LEU A 108 -2.79 2.58 1.68
CA LEU A 108 -3.58 3.01 2.83
C LEU A 108 -3.09 2.36 4.12
N GLY A 109 -3.11 3.11 5.21
CA GLY A 109 -2.84 2.63 6.56
C GLY A 109 -4.14 2.39 7.33
N ALA A 110 -4.49 1.12 7.61
CA ALA A 110 -5.72 0.78 8.30
C ALA A 110 -5.76 1.26 9.77
N ARG A 111 -4.58 1.45 10.38
CA ARG A 111 -4.45 2.03 11.72
C ARG A 111 -4.39 3.58 11.70
N VAL A 112 -4.40 4.19 10.52
CA VAL A 112 -4.25 5.65 10.33
C VAL A 112 -5.56 6.28 9.88
N VAL A 113 -6.27 5.65 8.94
CA VAL A 113 -7.51 6.19 8.39
C VAL A 113 -8.70 5.31 8.74
N GLY A 114 -9.79 5.93 9.17
CA GLY A 114 -11.07 5.24 9.36
C GLY A 114 -11.71 4.87 8.03
N VAL A 115 -12.67 3.95 8.06
CA VAL A 115 -13.35 3.38 6.88
C VAL A 115 -13.93 4.45 5.95
N GLU A 116 -14.56 5.50 6.48
CA GLU A 116 -15.19 6.54 5.66
C GLU A 116 -14.13 7.34 4.90
N VAL A 117 -13.06 7.76 5.59
CA VAL A 117 -11.94 8.47 4.97
C VAL A 117 -11.26 7.59 3.91
N ALA A 118 -11.00 6.31 4.22
CA ALA A 118 -10.41 5.37 3.26
C ALA A 118 -11.28 5.21 2.00
N THR A 119 -12.60 5.22 2.16
CA THR A 119 -13.53 5.15 1.03
C THR A 119 -13.45 6.42 0.16
N GLU A 120 -13.45 7.61 0.79
CA GLU A 120 -13.31 8.88 0.07
C GLU A 120 -11.96 8.99 -0.66
N LEU A 121 -10.86 8.59 0.00
CA LEU A 121 -9.53 8.54 -0.60
C LEU A 121 -9.50 7.64 -1.83
N THR A 122 -10.08 6.45 -1.71
CA THR A 122 -10.16 5.48 -2.80
C THR A 122 -10.96 6.04 -3.97
N ILE A 123 -12.11 6.66 -3.72
CA ILE A 123 -12.92 7.29 -4.75
C ILE A 123 -12.16 8.43 -5.42
N ALA A 124 -11.52 9.32 -4.64
CA ALA A 124 -10.73 10.43 -5.17
C ALA A 124 -9.60 9.93 -6.09
N PHE A 125 -8.86 8.88 -5.67
CA PHE A 125 -7.83 8.23 -6.47
C PHE A 125 -8.39 7.61 -7.75
N LEU A 126 -9.50 6.85 -7.68
CA LEU A 126 -10.04 6.13 -8.83
C LEU A 126 -10.73 7.04 -9.86
N MET A 127 -11.29 8.18 -9.44
CA MET A 127 -11.94 9.14 -10.32
C MET A 127 -10.99 10.10 -11.01
N ALA A 128 -9.80 10.33 -10.44
CA ALA A 128 -8.80 11.23 -11.00
C ALA A 128 -8.20 10.67 -12.30
N ARG A 129 -7.68 11.55 -13.15
CA ARG A 129 -7.04 11.19 -14.41
C ARG A 129 -5.79 12.03 -14.62
N PHE A 130 -4.74 11.41 -15.14
CA PHE A 130 -3.52 12.14 -15.49
C PHE A 130 -3.85 13.27 -16.47
N THR A 131 -3.47 14.49 -16.12
CA THR A 131 -3.81 15.68 -16.92
C THR A 131 -3.05 15.73 -18.23
N GLY A 132 -1.88 15.08 -18.31
CA GLY A 132 -1.03 15.09 -19.48
C GLY A 132 -0.49 16.46 -19.88
N GLU A 133 -0.54 17.46 -18.98
CA GLU A 133 0.09 18.76 -19.22
C GLU A 133 1.60 18.59 -19.44
N GLU A 134 2.20 19.47 -20.27
CA GLU A 134 3.63 19.39 -20.63
C GLU A 134 4.56 19.35 -19.42
N ARG A 135 4.27 20.16 -18.40
CA ARG A 135 5.07 20.19 -17.17
C ARG A 135 5.00 18.85 -16.41
N HIS A 136 3.83 18.15 -16.39
CA HIS A 136 3.65 16.87 -15.72
C HIS A 136 4.31 15.75 -16.51
N ARG A 137 4.11 15.69 -17.83
CA ARG A 137 4.80 14.74 -18.72
C ARG A 137 6.33 14.84 -18.61
N ARG A 138 6.86 16.06 -18.62
CA ARG A 138 8.32 16.28 -18.49
C ARG A 138 8.85 15.79 -17.14
N ARG A 139 8.13 16.01 -16.04
CA ARG A 139 8.53 15.53 -14.69
C ARG A 139 8.45 14.02 -14.62
N LEU A 140 7.33 13.43 -15.04
CA LEU A 140 7.14 11.99 -15.08
C LEU A 140 8.23 11.29 -15.92
N ALA A 141 8.58 11.83 -17.06
CA ALA A 141 9.65 11.29 -17.91
C ALA A 141 11.01 11.23 -17.17
N LYS A 142 11.29 12.19 -16.29
CA LYS A 142 12.52 12.19 -15.48
C LYS A 142 12.47 11.09 -14.41
N VAL A 143 11.30 10.85 -13.76
CA VAL A 143 11.12 9.77 -12.80
C VAL A 143 11.32 8.42 -13.48
N LEU A 144 10.71 8.20 -14.65
CA LEU A 144 10.88 6.97 -15.42
C LEU A 144 12.33 6.74 -15.88
N ALA A 145 13.08 7.81 -16.15
CA ALA A 145 14.50 7.70 -16.48
C ALA A 145 15.35 7.23 -15.28
N MET A 146 14.97 7.56 -14.05
CA MET A 146 15.64 7.06 -12.84
C MET A 146 15.47 5.55 -12.69
N GLU A 147 14.28 5.01 -12.96
CA GLU A 147 14.03 3.56 -12.93
C GLU A 147 14.92 2.78 -13.91
N GLN A 148 15.23 3.38 -15.07
CA GLN A 148 16.08 2.73 -16.07
C GLN A 148 17.54 2.65 -15.63
N GLN A 149 18.01 3.63 -14.86
CA GLN A 149 19.38 3.69 -14.36
C GLN A 149 19.64 2.67 -13.24
N THR A 150 18.66 2.45 -12.37
CA THR A 150 18.78 1.49 -11.27
C THR A 150 18.66 0.03 -11.73
N GLY A 151 17.96 -0.26 -12.81
CA GLY A 151 17.81 -1.60 -13.38
C GLY A 151 19.04 -2.16 -14.10
N SER A 152 20.11 -1.36 -14.28
CA SER A 152 21.36 -1.75 -14.91
C SER A 152 22.50 -2.12 -13.93
N ALA A 153 22.30 -1.93 -12.65
CA ALA A 153 23.23 -2.41 -11.61
C ALA A 153 22.92 -3.90 -11.33
N GLU A 154 23.88 -4.79 -11.63
CA GLU A 154 23.80 -6.16 -11.16
C GLU A 154 23.73 -6.16 -9.63
N PRO A 155 22.91 -7.05 -9.00
CA PRO A 155 22.87 -7.13 -7.56
C PRO A 155 24.27 -7.55 -7.07
N GLU A 156 24.96 -6.69 -6.31
CA GLU A 156 26.08 -7.13 -5.49
C GLU A 156 25.56 -8.19 -4.53
N GLU A 157 26.21 -9.38 -4.53
CA GLU A 157 25.91 -10.44 -3.57
C GLU A 157 26.01 -9.82 -2.18
N THR A 158 24.89 -9.66 -1.50
CA THR A 158 24.87 -9.22 -0.11
C THR A 158 25.44 -10.36 0.71
N GLU A 159 26.68 -10.18 1.22
CA GLU A 159 27.19 -11.00 2.32
C GLU A 159 26.17 -10.96 3.45
N ASP A 160 25.91 -12.12 4.05
CA ASP A 160 24.98 -12.31 5.15
C ASP A 160 25.16 -11.21 6.20
N VAL A 161 24.19 -10.34 6.38
CA VAL A 161 24.18 -9.36 7.45
C VAL A 161 23.87 -10.13 8.73
N GLU A 162 24.93 -10.53 9.45
CA GLU A 162 24.78 -11.02 10.82
C GLU A 162 23.97 -9.98 11.63
N ASP A 163 23.04 -10.45 12.44
CA ASP A 163 22.11 -9.70 13.27
C ASP A 163 22.77 -8.47 13.91
N ALA A 164 22.58 -7.31 13.29
CA ALA A 164 22.96 -6.05 13.89
C ALA A 164 21.97 -5.73 14.99
N GLU A 165 22.40 -5.87 16.25
CA GLU A 165 21.63 -5.41 17.41
C GLU A 165 21.20 -3.96 17.20
N CYS A 166 19.89 -3.74 17.25
CA CYS A 166 19.29 -2.42 17.16
C CYS A 166 19.84 -1.56 18.31
N PRO A 167 20.50 -0.42 18.05
CA PRO A 167 20.99 0.44 19.14
C PRO A 167 19.80 0.93 19.96
N ALA A 168 19.90 0.71 21.27
CA ALA A 168 18.87 1.02 22.24
C ALA A 168 18.33 2.45 22.10
N SER A 169 17.02 2.57 22.25
CA SER A 169 16.19 3.77 22.14
C SER A 169 16.43 4.86 23.20
N ASP A 170 17.55 4.82 23.90
CA ASP A 170 17.84 5.68 25.06
C ASP A 170 18.08 7.17 24.72
N ALA A 171 18.20 7.52 23.45
CA ALA A 171 18.56 8.91 23.07
C ALA A 171 17.39 9.91 23.04
N LEU A 172 16.12 9.46 23.07
CA LEU A 172 14.96 10.34 22.90
C LEU A 172 13.98 10.34 24.09
N GLY A 173 14.23 9.58 25.15
CA GLY A 173 13.37 9.59 26.36
C GLY A 173 11.89 9.24 26.11
N ILE A 174 11.59 8.52 25.02
CA ILE A 174 10.24 8.03 24.73
C ILE A 174 10.12 6.65 25.35
N PRO A 175 9.19 6.44 26.30
CA PRO A 175 8.99 5.12 26.89
C PRO A 175 8.56 4.14 25.79
N ALA A 176 9.22 2.98 25.74
CA ALA A 176 8.82 1.87 24.90
C ALA A 176 7.62 1.15 25.55
N GLU A 177 6.43 1.73 25.39
CA GLU A 177 5.19 1.03 25.71
C GLU A 177 4.64 0.43 24.39
N CYS A 178 5.19 -0.71 24.04
CA CYS A 178 4.53 -1.64 23.13
C CYS A 178 3.94 -2.75 24.02
N GLU A 179 2.85 -2.44 24.69
CA GLU A 179 2.08 -3.45 25.39
C GLU A 179 1.41 -4.34 24.34
N THR A 180 1.81 -5.59 24.34
CA THR A 180 1.06 -6.68 23.73
C THR A 180 -0.19 -6.85 24.58
N ASP A 181 -1.38 -6.57 24.04
CA ASP A 181 -2.66 -6.95 24.61
C ASP A 181 -2.74 -8.49 24.61
N GLU A 182 -2.23 -9.10 25.68
CA GLU A 182 -2.63 -10.45 26.07
C GLU A 182 -4.06 -10.29 26.63
N ALA A 183 -5.04 -10.74 25.86
CA ALA A 183 -6.42 -10.87 26.31
C ALA A 183 -6.46 -11.99 27.37
N ASP A 184 -6.59 -11.61 28.63
CA ASP A 184 -6.98 -12.52 29.70
C ASP A 184 -8.44 -12.96 29.47
N ASP A 185 -8.62 -14.16 28.95
CA ASP A 185 -9.88 -14.89 29.01
C ASP A 185 -10.13 -15.31 30.49
N GLU A 186 -10.79 -14.46 31.27
CA GLU A 186 -11.40 -14.90 32.52
C GLU A 186 -12.68 -15.65 32.19
N GLU A 187 -12.63 -16.98 32.35
CA GLU A 187 -13.78 -17.85 32.48
C GLU A 187 -14.53 -17.48 33.77
N ASP A 188 -15.69 -16.84 33.65
CA ASP A 188 -16.67 -16.78 34.72
C ASP A 188 -17.58 -18.02 34.65
N ASP A 189 -17.21 -19.08 35.40
CA ASP A 189 -18.10 -20.06 35.92
C ASP A 189 -18.82 -19.44 37.12
N ASP A 190 -20.15 -19.24 37.04
CA ASP A 190 -21.02 -19.39 38.24
C ASP A 190 -22.51 -19.45 37.88
N GLU A 191 -23.10 -20.64 38.27
CA GLU A 191 -24.47 -20.99 38.71
C GLU A 191 -25.69 -20.60 37.84
#